data_42291b98187a9cd518628cb1a9b5e269
#
_entry.id   42291b98187a9cd518628cb1a9b5e269
#
_cell.length_a   1.000
_cell.length_b   1.000
_cell.length_c   1.000
_cell.angle_alpha   90.00
_cell.angle_beta   90.00
_cell.angle_gamma   90.00
#
_symmetry.space_group_name_H-M   'P 1'
#
loop_
_entity.id
_entity.type
_entity.pdbx_description
1 polymer ?
#
loop_
_entity_poly.entity_id
_entity_poly.type
_entity_poly.pdbx_seq_one_letter_code
_entity_poly.pdbx_strand_id
1 'polypeptide(L)'
;MKSIYTLVICSVFLSGVALAETITFDDLKTGGPPPGWTATQTGSGSAKWSVEKDGSAPSKPNVLKQSGQATFPVCIKNDTNLKDGFVEVKFKPVSGKEDQAGGVIWRVKDANNYYIARANALENNVVLYKTVNGKRSSLDIVGRKGGYGVKETVASGQWHTLRVEFAGNRFKLMFDGKQLFEVEDITFTEAGKIGVWTKADSVTLFDNFSYGSK
;
A
#
# COMPACT_ATOMS: atom_id res chain seq x y z
N MET A 1 -17.44 49.77 -43.52
CA MET A 1 -17.68 48.99 -42.29
C MET A 1 -16.96 47.65 -42.42
N LYS A 2 -15.87 47.46 -41.64
CA LYS A 2 -15.12 46.18 -41.61
C LYS A 2 -15.62 45.40 -40.38
N SER A 3 -16.26 44.25 -40.61
CA SER A 3 -16.76 43.37 -39.59
C SER A 3 -15.58 42.51 -39.06
N ILE A 4 -15.28 42.63 -37.78
CA ILE A 4 -14.27 41.84 -37.10
C ILE A 4 -15.00 40.63 -36.47
N TYR A 5 -14.74 39.43 -36.96
CA TYR A 5 -15.21 38.18 -36.35
C TYR A 5 -14.21 37.75 -35.28
N THR A 6 -14.65 37.79 -34.03
CA THR A 6 -13.85 37.28 -32.91
C THR A 6 -14.07 35.76 -32.81
N LEU A 7 -13.01 35.00 -33.09
CA LEU A 7 -13.01 33.55 -32.94
C LEU A 7 -12.83 33.19 -31.43
N VAL A 8 -13.90 32.70 -30.84
CA VAL A 8 -13.82 32.15 -29.45
C VAL A 8 -13.33 30.72 -29.55
N ILE A 9 -12.08 30.47 -29.13
CA ILE A 9 -11.51 29.13 -29.00
C ILE A 9 -11.96 28.57 -27.64
N CYS A 10 -12.92 27.66 -27.68
CA CYS A 10 -13.38 26.91 -26.52
C CYS A 10 -12.39 25.77 -26.28
N SER A 11 -11.49 25.94 -25.30
CA SER A 11 -10.56 24.89 -24.86
C SER A 11 -11.34 23.84 -24.06
N VAL A 12 -11.59 22.70 -24.67
CA VAL A 12 -12.14 21.53 -23.98
C VAL A 12 -11.02 20.90 -23.17
N PHE A 13 -11.04 21.10 -21.84
CA PHE A 13 -10.21 20.34 -20.91
C PHE A 13 -10.77 18.90 -20.84
N LEU A 14 -10.14 17.95 -21.51
CA LEU A 14 -10.34 16.54 -21.23
C LEU A 14 -9.77 16.25 -19.84
N SER A 15 -10.63 16.16 -18.85
CA SER A 15 -10.30 15.58 -17.56
C SER A 15 -10.01 14.10 -17.79
N GLY A 16 -8.74 13.71 -17.81
CA GLY A 16 -8.35 12.30 -17.88
C GLY A 16 -8.93 11.58 -16.67
N VAL A 17 -9.84 10.64 -16.90
CA VAL A 17 -10.28 9.70 -15.86
C VAL A 17 -9.09 8.81 -15.56
N ALA A 18 -8.47 8.98 -14.40
CA ALA A 18 -7.44 8.07 -13.94
C ALA A 18 -8.06 6.68 -13.76
N LEU A 19 -7.67 5.73 -14.61
CA LEU A 19 -8.13 4.34 -14.52
C LEU A 19 -7.47 3.70 -13.30
N ALA A 20 -8.27 3.14 -12.41
CA ALA A 20 -7.81 2.28 -11.34
C ALA A 20 -7.45 0.90 -11.94
N GLU A 21 -6.28 0.38 -11.59
CA GLU A 21 -5.87 -0.98 -11.92
C GLU A 21 -6.04 -1.86 -10.69
N THR A 22 -6.51 -3.10 -10.86
CA THR A 22 -6.63 -4.10 -9.78
C THR A 22 -5.95 -5.39 -10.20
N ILE A 23 -5.13 -5.93 -9.31
CA ILE A 23 -4.40 -7.19 -9.47
C ILE A 23 -4.97 -8.20 -8.49
N THR A 24 -5.47 -9.34 -9.00
CA THR A 24 -6.09 -10.40 -8.22
C THR A 24 -5.18 -11.60 -7.98
N PHE A 25 -4.06 -11.70 -8.70
CA PHE A 25 -3.13 -12.84 -8.71
C PHE A 25 -3.69 -14.15 -9.28
N ASP A 26 -4.95 -14.20 -9.70
CA ASP A 26 -5.68 -15.43 -10.06
C ASP A 26 -5.10 -16.17 -11.26
N ASP A 27 -4.64 -15.44 -12.27
CA ASP A 27 -4.05 -16.00 -13.50
C ASP A 27 -2.56 -16.32 -13.37
N LEU A 28 -1.96 -16.11 -12.18
CA LEU A 28 -0.54 -16.30 -11.96
C LEU A 28 -0.21 -17.73 -11.51
N LYS A 29 0.97 -18.20 -11.94
CA LYS A 29 1.49 -19.49 -11.49
C LYS A 29 1.82 -19.44 -9.99
N THR A 30 1.37 -20.44 -9.25
CA THR A 30 1.66 -20.62 -7.82
C THR A 30 3.10 -21.08 -7.56
N GLY A 31 3.60 -20.87 -6.34
CA GLY A 31 4.86 -21.40 -5.83
C GLY A 31 6.04 -20.41 -5.86
N GLY A 32 5.86 -19.19 -6.37
CA GLY A 32 6.90 -18.15 -6.39
C GLY A 32 6.31 -16.74 -6.31
N PRO A 33 7.15 -15.70 -6.26
CA PRO A 33 6.69 -14.32 -6.29
C PRO A 33 6.02 -14.00 -7.64
N PRO A 34 5.09 -13.03 -7.68
CA PRO A 34 4.40 -12.68 -8.91
C PRO A 34 5.38 -12.05 -9.92
N PRO A 35 5.26 -12.38 -11.22
CA PRO A 35 6.03 -11.71 -12.28
C PRO A 35 5.83 -10.19 -12.24
N GLY A 36 6.90 -9.44 -12.51
CA GLY A 36 6.84 -7.97 -12.47
C GLY A 36 6.90 -7.37 -11.06
N TRP A 37 7.10 -8.19 -10.04
CA TRP A 37 7.32 -7.75 -8.66
C TRP A 37 8.71 -8.11 -8.15
N THR A 38 9.26 -7.29 -7.26
CA THR A 38 10.50 -7.56 -6.54
C THR A 38 10.17 -7.99 -5.11
N ALA A 39 10.29 -9.27 -4.83
CA ALA A 39 10.21 -9.85 -3.51
C ALA A 39 11.53 -9.63 -2.76
N THR A 40 11.51 -8.85 -1.68
CA THR A 40 12.70 -8.44 -0.92
C THR A 40 12.33 -8.10 0.52
N GLN A 41 13.23 -7.42 1.24
CA GLN A 41 13.03 -6.97 2.62
C GLN A 41 13.89 -5.76 2.94
N THR A 42 13.48 -5.00 3.94
CA THR A 42 14.33 -4.04 4.65
C THR A 42 14.96 -4.75 5.85
N GLY A 43 16.23 -4.48 6.12
CA GLY A 43 16.95 -5.08 7.25
C GLY A 43 17.32 -6.54 7.00
N SER A 44 17.34 -7.33 8.07
CA SER A 44 17.80 -8.73 8.09
C SER A 44 16.66 -9.74 8.02
N GLY A 45 17.02 -11.01 7.80
CA GLY A 45 16.09 -12.12 7.75
C GLY A 45 15.92 -12.71 6.35
N SER A 46 14.81 -13.41 6.13
CA SER A 46 14.50 -14.08 4.86
C SER A 46 13.00 -13.98 4.59
N ALA A 47 12.59 -12.96 3.86
CA ALA A 47 11.21 -12.82 3.39
C ALA A 47 10.89 -13.93 2.38
N LYS A 48 9.68 -14.49 2.46
CA LYS A 48 9.20 -15.51 1.53
C LYS A 48 7.85 -15.09 0.96
N TRP A 49 7.87 -14.64 -0.29
CA TRP A 49 6.70 -14.22 -1.04
C TRP A 49 6.35 -15.28 -2.09
N SER A 50 5.09 -15.67 -2.16
CA SER A 50 4.61 -16.64 -3.14
C SER A 50 3.15 -16.40 -3.50
N VAL A 51 2.80 -16.66 -4.75
CA VAL A 51 1.39 -16.82 -5.15
C VAL A 51 0.94 -18.19 -4.71
N GLU A 52 -0.18 -18.25 -3.98
CA GLU A 52 -0.73 -19.52 -3.44
C GLU A 52 -2.25 -19.56 -3.62
N LYS A 53 -2.81 -20.77 -3.66
CA LYS A 53 -4.26 -20.93 -3.65
C LYS A 53 -4.82 -20.73 -2.25
N ASP A 54 -5.91 -19.97 -2.15
CA ASP A 54 -6.66 -19.80 -0.90
C ASP A 54 -8.17 -19.75 -1.18
N GLY A 55 -8.92 -20.71 -0.63
CA GLY A 55 -10.36 -20.79 -0.83
C GLY A 55 -11.17 -19.65 -0.21
N SER A 56 -10.56 -18.84 0.68
CA SER A 56 -11.15 -17.65 1.30
C SER A 56 -10.83 -16.37 0.54
N ALA A 57 -10.01 -16.43 -0.53
CA ALA A 57 -9.61 -15.25 -1.30
C ALA A 57 -10.84 -14.47 -1.79
N PRO A 58 -10.84 -13.14 -1.73
CA PRO A 58 -11.93 -12.32 -2.26
C PRO A 58 -12.14 -12.48 -3.76
N SER A 59 -11.08 -12.58 -4.56
CA SER A 59 -11.16 -12.83 -6.02
C SER A 59 -10.99 -14.29 -6.28
N LYS A 60 -10.44 -15.19 -5.85
CA LYS A 60 -10.26 -16.64 -6.14
C LYS A 60 -9.73 -16.94 -7.55
N PRO A 61 -8.82 -17.91 -7.66
CA PRO A 61 -8.44 -18.86 -6.60
C PRO A 61 -7.17 -18.49 -5.84
N ASN A 62 -6.42 -17.43 -6.23
CA ASN A 62 -5.07 -17.19 -5.75
C ASN A 62 -4.95 -15.93 -4.89
N VAL A 63 -3.90 -15.90 -4.09
CA VAL A 63 -3.48 -14.77 -3.25
C VAL A 63 -1.97 -14.60 -3.34
N LEU A 64 -1.47 -13.41 -3.03
CA LEU A 64 -0.06 -13.22 -2.70
C LEU A 64 0.14 -13.44 -1.20
N LYS A 65 1.03 -14.36 -0.82
CA LYS A 65 1.32 -14.71 0.57
C LYS A 65 2.74 -14.34 0.97
N GLN A 66 2.89 -13.73 2.14
CA GLN A 66 4.15 -13.66 2.87
C GLN A 66 4.15 -14.71 3.99
N SER A 67 5.22 -15.53 4.10
CA SER A 67 5.35 -16.58 5.12
C SER A 67 6.77 -16.75 5.66
N GLY A 68 7.70 -15.88 5.28
CA GLY A 68 9.06 -15.87 5.82
C GLY A 68 9.17 -14.97 7.07
N GLN A 69 10.36 -14.91 7.65
CA GLN A 69 10.67 -14.03 8.78
C GLN A 69 11.79 -13.06 8.40
N ALA A 70 11.51 -11.76 8.48
CA ALA A 70 12.48 -10.70 8.21
C ALA A 70 12.09 -9.43 8.95
N THR A 71 13.03 -8.48 9.09
CA THR A 71 12.72 -7.21 9.77
C THR A 71 11.47 -6.55 9.18
N PHE A 72 11.46 -6.28 7.88
CA PHE A 72 10.27 -5.81 7.14
C PHE A 72 10.23 -6.47 5.76
N PRO A 73 9.49 -7.56 5.58
CA PRO A 73 9.22 -8.12 4.26
C PRO A 73 8.49 -7.13 3.37
N VAL A 74 8.97 -6.90 2.15
CA VAL A 74 8.35 -6.05 1.14
C VAL A 74 8.24 -6.75 -0.21
N CYS A 75 7.16 -6.52 -0.95
CA CYS A 75 6.99 -6.96 -2.32
C CYS A 75 6.57 -5.76 -3.16
N ILE A 76 7.46 -5.33 -4.07
CA ILE A 76 7.39 -4.06 -4.79
C ILE A 76 6.95 -4.32 -6.22
N LYS A 77 5.89 -3.65 -6.70
CA LYS A 77 5.46 -3.70 -8.10
C LYS A 77 6.38 -2.82 -8.95
N ASN A 78 7.06 -3.44 -9.94
CA ASN A 78 8.20 -2.83 -10.63
C ASN A 78 7.82 -1.77 -11.66
N ASP A 79 6.71 -1.94 -12.35
CA ASP A 79 6.20 -1.13 -13.47
C ASP A 79 5.28 0.01 -13.04
N THR A 80 5.43 0.48 -11.79
CA THR A 80 4.66 1.62 -11.25
C THR A 80 5.55 2.80 -10.93
N ASN A 81 5.00 4.02 -11.09
CA ASN A 81 5.68 5.26 -10.75
C ASN A 81 4.62 6.33 -10.43
N LEU A 82 4.11 6.34 -9.21
CA LEU A 82 3.03 7.23 -8.78
C LEU A 82 3.58 8.37 -7.91
N LYS A 83 3.24 9.61 -8.29
CA LYS A 83 3.50 10.81 -7.49
C LYS A 83 2.32 11.09 -6.56
N ASP A 84 1.13 11.13 -7.14
CA ASP A 84 -0.16 11.35 -6.48
C ASP A 84 -1.14 10.28 -6.93
N GLY A 85 -2.06 9.87 -6.03
CA GLY A 85 -3.00 8.81 -6.33
C GLY A 85 -3.44 8.04 -5.10
N PHE A 86 -3.62 6.74 -5.27
CA PHE A 86 -3.94 5.84 -4.17
C PHE A 86 -3.29 4.47 -4.37
N VAL A 87 -3.14 3.75 -3.27
CA VAL A 87 -2.89 2.31 -3.23
C VAL A 87 -3.79 1.67 -2.19
N GLU A 88 -4.37 0.54 -2.53
CA GLU A 88 -5.30 -0.23 -1.73
C GLU A 88 -4.98 -1.72 -1.84
N VAL A 89 -5.23 -2.47 -0.79
CA VAL A 89 -5.12 -3.92 -0.81
C VAL A 89 -6.13 -4.55 0.14
N LYS A 90 -6.67 -5.70 -0.22
CA LYS A 90 -7.27 -6.60 0.75
C LYS A 90 -6.18 -7.48 1.33
N PHE A 91 -6.12 -7.54 2.67
CA PHE A 91 -5.15 -8.36 3.36
C PHE A 91 -5.84 -9.17 4.48
N LYS A 92 -5.25 -10.31 4.79
CA LYS A 92 -5.72 -11.19 5.88
C LYS A 92 -4.51 -11.58 6.73
N PRO A 93 -4.40 -11.08 7.97
CA PRO A 93 -3.39 -11.55 8.92
C PRO A 93 -3.76 -12.96 9.36
N VAL A 94 -2.88 -13.93 9.10
CA VAL A 94 -3.17 -15.35 9.35
C VAL A 94 -2.55 -15.81 10.66
N SER A 95 -1.26 -15.52 10.86
CA SER A 95 -0.52 -15.92 12.04
C SER A 95 0.75 -15.09 12.22
N GLY A 96 1.39 -15.24 13.34
CA GLY A 96 2.62 -14.62 13.80
C GLY A 96 2.58 -14.50 15.30
N LYS A 97 3.71 -14.69 15.96
CA LYS A 97 3.85 -14.53 17.43
C LYS A 97 4.37 -13.16 17.79
N GLU A 98 5.27 -12.63 16.97
CA GLU A 98 5.86 -11.30 17.13
C GLU A 98 4.99 -10.22 16.51
N ASP A 99 4.44 -10.48 15.32
CA ASP A 99 3.53 -9.57 14.61
C ASP A 99 2.50 -10.32 13.77
N GLN A 100 1.34 -9.68 13.53
CA GLN A 100 0.34 -10.09 12.56
C GLN A 100 -0.07 -8.87 11.74
N ALA A 101 0.85 -8.39 10.92
CA ALA A 101 0.74 -7.13 10.21
C ALA A 101 0.51 -7.31 8.71
N GLY A 102 -0.29 -6.43 8.13
CA GLY A 102 -0.41 -6.25 6.69
C GLY A 102 -0.39 -4.76 6.34
N GLY A 103 0.16 -4.42 5.17
CA GLY A 103 0.28 -3.04 4.77
C GLY A 103 0.52 -2.81 3.29
N VAL A 104 0.41 -1.55 2.88
CA VAL A 104 0.80 -1.05 1.56
C VAL A 104 1.96 -0.07 1.70
N ILE A 105 2.79 0.00 0.67
CA ILE A 105 3.88 0.97 0.56
C ILE A 105 3.71 1.81 -0.70
N TRP A 106 4.14 3.08 -0.62
CA TRP A 106 4.09 4.01 -1.75
C TRP A 106 5.30 4.94 -1.77
N ARG A 107 5.50 5.61 -2.91
CA ARG A 107 6.69 6.42 -3.20
C ARG A 107 7.99 5.68 -2.89
N VAL A 108 7.99 4.38 -3.22
CA VAL A 108 9.14 3.50 -2.97
C VAL A 108 10.28 3.89 -3.90
N LYS A 109 11.42 4.25 -3.34
CA LYS A 109 12.69 4.48 -4.06
C LYS A 109 13.50 3.19 -4.16
N ASP A 110 13.57 2.47 -3.07
CA ASP A 110 14.26 1.19 -2.90
C ASP A 110 13.71 0.44 -1.68
N ALA A 111 14.32 -0.71 -1.33
CA ALA A 111 13.92 -1.53 -0.19
C ALA A 111 14.14 -0.87 1.19
N ASN A 112 14.77 0.30 1.26
CA ASN A 112 15.10 1.00 2.50
C ASN A 112 14.49 2.41 2.60
N ASN A 113 13.78 2.87 1.54
CA ASN A 113 13.27 4.24 1.44
C ASN A 113 11.86 4.26 0.85
N TYR A 114 10.83 4.39 1.69
CA TYR A 114 9.42 4.35 1.31
C TYR A 114 8.50 4.79 2.45
N TYR A 115 7.24 5.11 2.14
CA TYR A 115 6.16 5.25 3.10
C TYR A 115 5.40 3.92 3.30
N ILE A 116 4.77 3.76 4.48
CA ILE A 116 4.02 2.56 4.84
C ILE A 116 2.70 2.95 5.50
N ALA A 117 1.59 2.34 5.06
CA ALA A 117 0.36 2.21 5.84
C ALA A 117 0.29 0.77 6.36
N ARG A 118 0.14 0.58 7.67
CA ARG A 118 0.12 -0.74 8.31
C ARG A 118 -1.06 -0.89 9.25
N ALA A 119 -1.75 -2.03 9.18
CA ALA A 119 -2.65 -2.52 10.23
C ALA A 119 -2.04 -3.77 10.90
N ASN A 120 -2.29 -3.99 12.21
CA ASN A 120 -1.72 -5.10 12.97
C ASN A 120 -2.76 -5.69 13.93
N ALA A 121 -3.01 -6.99 13.77
CA ALA A 121 -4.01 -7.72 14.56
C ALA A 121 -3.59 -7.94 16.02
N LEU A 122 -2.29 -8.10 16.32
CA LEU A 122 -1.82 -8.25 17.70
C LEU A 122 -1.86 -6.94 18.49
N GLU A 123 -1.65 -5.81 17.80
CA GLU A 123 -1.64 -4.48 18.44
C GLU A 123 -3.02 -3.79 18.38
N ASN A 124 -3.95 -4.27 17.55
CA ASN A 124 -5.23 -3.62 17.26
C ASN A 124 -5.07 -2.12 16.98
N ASN A 125 -4.23 -1.82 15.97
CA ASN A 125 -3.98 -0.44 15.55
C ASN A 125 -3.66 -0.32 14.06
N VAL A 126 -3.82 0.91 13.56
CA VAL A 126 -3.44 1.30 12.19
C VAL A 126 -2.53 2.50 12.28
N VAL A 127 -1.38 2.44 11.59
CA VAL A 127 -0.30 3.42 11.71
C VAL A 127 0.29 3.74 10.34
N LEU A 128 0.64 5.02 10.11
CA LEU A 128 1.48 5.45 8.99
C LEU A 128 2.93 5.63 9.44
N TYR A 129 3.86 5.19 8.59
CA TYR A 129 5.29 5.33 8.82
C TYR A 129 6.01 5.80 7.57
N LYS A 130 7.24 6.25 7.78
CA LYS A 130 8.29 6.30 6.76
C LYS A 130 9.44 5.38 7.16
N THR A 131 10.08 4.78 6.16
CA THR A 131 11.37 4.11 6.30
C THR A 131 12.40 4.94 5.54
N VAL A 132 13.44 5.39 6.21
CA VAL A 132 14.54 6.19 5.64
C VAL A 132 15.84 5.50 5.96
N ASN A 133 16.59 5.10 4.92
CA ASN A 133 17.81 4.32 5.07
C ASN A 133 17.64 3.10 5.99
N GLY A 134 16.53 2.38 5.83
CA GLY A 134 16.19 1.19 6.59
C GLY A 134 15.65 1.44 8.01
N LYS A 135 15.61 2.67 8.49
CA LYS A 135 15.07 3.03 9.81
C LYS A 135 13.63 3.50 9.70
N ARG A 136 12.72 2.78 10.37
CA ARG A 136 11.29 3.11 10.38
C ARG A 136 10.95 4.06 11.52
N SER A 137 10.11 5.08 11.23
CA SER A 137 9.52 5.99 12.21
C SER A 137 8.04 6.23 11.90
N SER A 138 7.20 6.35 12.94
CA SER A 138 5.80 6.72 12.79
C SER A 138 5.67 8.20 12.38
N LEU A 139 4.59 8.50 11.66
CA LEU A 139 4.24 9.86 11.25
C LEU A 139 3.17 10.41 12.18
N ASP A 140 3.26 11.71 12.48
CA ASP A 140 2.27 12.40 13.29
C ASP A 140 0.96 12.60 12.53
N ILE A 141 -0.14 12.39 13.22
CA ILE A 141 -1.49 12.64 12.70
C ILE A 141 -1.74 14.14 12.67
N VAL A 142 -2.33 14.67 11.60
CA VAL A 142 -2.70 16.08 11.49
C VAL A 142 -3.55 16.51 12.70
N GLY A 143 -3.15 17.60 13.35
CA GLY A 143 -3.79 18.09 14.57
C GLY A 143 -3.41 17.37 15.88
N ARG A 144 -2.54 16.34 15.82
CA ARG A 144 -2.06 15.62 17.00
C ARG A 144 -0.55 15.43 16.95
N LYS A 145 0.16 15.96 17.93
CA LYS A 145 1.61 15.76 18.08
C LYS A 145 1.88 14.47 18.86
N GLY A 146 2.81 13.68 18.36
CA GLY A 146 3.21 12.41 18.97
C GLY A 146 2.10 11.36 18.91
N GLY A 147 2.37 10.22 19.51
CA GLY A 147 1.48 9.07 19.51
C GLY A 147 1.86 8.04 18.45
N TYR A 148 1.05 6.99 18.36
CA TYR A 148 1.35 5.82 17.55
C TYR A 148 0.09 5.37 16.81
N GLY A 149 -0.22 6.03 15.69
CA GLY A 149 -1.41 5.75 14.90
C GLY A 149 -2.73 5.89 15.68
N VAL A 150 -3.69 5.08 15.34
CA VAL A 150 -4.99 4.99 16.02
C VAL A 150 -5.30 3.55 16.41
N LYS A 151 -6.02 3.37 17.52
CA LYS A 151 -6.64 2.10 17.89
C LYS A 151 -7.75 1.78 16.90
N GLU A 152 -7.72 0.59 16.33
CA GLU A 152 -8.75 0.07 15.45
C GLU A 152 -8.73 -1.46 15.52
N THR A 153 -9.89 -2.11 15.55
CA THR A 153 -9.96 -3.57 15.62
C THR A 153 -9.49 -4.18 14.31
N VAL A 154 -8.43 -4.97 14.37
CA VAL A 154 -7.90 -5.72 13.23
C VAL A 154 -8.02 -7.21 13.56
N ALA A 155 -9.09 -7.84 13.10
CA ALA A 155 -9.35 -9.24 13.44
C ALA A 155 -8.40 -10.19 12.71
N SER A 156 -7.68 -11.04 13.47
CA SER A 156 -6.86 -12.11 12.89
C SER A 156 -7.74 -13.12 12.14
N GLY A 157 -7.26 -13.62 11.02
CA GLY A 157 -7.99 -14.58 10.18
C GLY A 157 -9.13 -13.99 9.34
N GLN A 158 -9.33 -12.67 9.37
CA GLN A 158 -10.36 -11.97 8.60
C GLN A 158 -9.73 -11.14 7.47
N TRP A 159 -10.46 -10.95 6.38
CA TRP A 159 -10.09 -10.06 5.30
C TRP A 159 -10.43 -8.62 5.67
N HIS A 160 -9.45 -7.74 5.53
CA HIS A 160 -9.56 -6.30 5.74
C HIS A 160 -9.13 -5.54 4.47
N THR A 161 -9.61 -4.32 4.31
CA THR A 161 -9.19 -3.41 3.25
C THR A 161 -8.37 -2.27 3.85
N LEU A 162 -7.16 -2.07 3.37
CA LEU A 162 -6.32 -0.95 3.75
C LEU A 162 -6.02 -0.10 2.52
N ARG A 163 -6.34 1.20 2.60
CA ARG A 163 -6.15 2.16 1.52
C ARG A 163 -5.45 3.40 2.02
N VAL A 164 -4.51 3.90 1.25
CA VAL A 164 -3.94 5.23 1.40
C VAL A 164 -4.17 6.04 0.13
N GLU A 165 -4.68 7.26 0.26
CA GLU A 165 -4.69 8.28 -0.79
C GLU A 165 -3.60 9.29 -0.49
N PHE A 166 -2.83 9.67 -1.50
CA PHE A 166 -1.72 10.60 -1.35
C PHE A 166 -1.74 11.65 -2.47
N ALA A 167 -1.59 12.91 -2.04
CA ALA A 167 -1.52 14.06 -2.94
C ALA A 167 -0.58 15.11 -2.31
N GLY A 168 0.47 15.52 -3.03
CA GLY A 168 1.51 16.38 -2.48
C GLY A 168 2.11 15.78 -1.21
N ASN A 169 2.02 16.50 -0.10
CA ASN A 169 2.52 16.08 1.21
C ASN A 169 1.45 15.48 2.13
N ARG A 170 0.20 15.37 1.68
CA ARG A 170 -0.94 14.91 2.49
C ARG A 170 -1.34 13.49 2.14
N PHE A 171 -1.52 12.66 3.16
CA PHE A 171 -1.88 11.25 3.06
C PHE A 171 -3.12 10.97 3.90
N LYS A 172 -4.16 10.40 3.27
CA LYS A 172 -5.40 9.97 3.93
C LYS A 172 -5.38 8.46 4.09
N LEU A 173 -5.58 8.00 5.30
CA LEU A 173 -5.63 6.57 5.61
C LEU A 173 -7.07 6.11 5.81
N MET A 174 -7.43 5.05 5.11
CA MET A 174 -8.73 4.38 5.25
C MET A 174 -8.52 2.91 5.61
N PHE A 175 -9.38 2.40 6.48
CA PHE A 175 -9.43 1.00 6.88
C PHE A 175 -10.89 0.53 6.86
N ASP A 176 -11.13 -0.59 6.16
CA ASP A 176 -12.47 -1.17 5.93
C ASP A 176 -13.51 -0.12 5.47
N GLY A 177 -13.09 0.75 4.53
CA GLY A 177 -13.90 1.81 3.96
C GLY A 177 -14.07 3.08 4.81
N LYS A 178 -13.59 3.08 6.07
CA LYS A 178 -13.68 4.23 6.98
C LYS A 178 -12.37 5.03 6.93
N GLN A 179 -12.46 6.35 6.70
CA GLN A 179 -11.30 7.24 6.89
C GLN A 179 -10.96 7.32 8.39
N LEU A 180 -9.72 6.99 8.73
CA LEU A 180 -9.26 7.01 10.12
C LEU A 180 -8.56 8.32 10.48
N PHE A 181 -7.62 8.77 9.65
CA PHE A 181 -6.85 9.99 9.90
C PHE A 181 -6.10 10.46 8.65
N GLU A 182 -5.49 11.63 8.78
CA GLU A 182 -4.58 12.22 7.78
C GLU A 182 -3.22 12.49 8.40
N VAL A 183 -2.19 12.46 7.56
CA VAL A 183 -0.80 12.77 7.89
C VAL A 183 -0.23 13.72 6.85
N GLU A 184 0.69 14.59 7.26
CA GLU A 184 1.51 15.41 6.37
C GLU A 184 2.99 15.09 6.56
N ASP A 185 3.69 14.78 5.46
CA ASP A 185 5.14 14.55 5.46
C ASP A 185 5.76 14.89 4.11
N ILE A 186 6.96 15.44 4.11
CA ILE A 186 7.70 15.91 2.92
C ILE A 186 8.97 15.10 2.65
N THR A 187 9.15 13.96 3.28
CA THR A 187 10.40 13.16 3.17
C THR A 187 10.61 12.63 1.76
N PHE A 188 9.56 12.10 1.13
CA PHE A 188 9.60 11.63 -0.25
C PHE A 188 8.54 12.38 -1.05
N THR A 189 8.97 13.33 -1.90
CA THR A 189 8.09 14.19 -2.70
C THR A 189 7.96 13.73 -4.15
N GLU A 190 8.89 12.90 -4.60
CA GLU A 190 8.93 12.42 -5.97
C GLU A 190 8.05 11.17 -6.16
N ALA A 191 7.70 10.92 -7.42
CA ALA A 191 7.04 9.67 -7.80
C ALA A 191 7.90 8.45 -7.44
N GLY A 192 7.25 7.36 -7.13
CA GLY A 192 7.92 6.11 -6.82
C GLY A 192 7.03 4.89 -7.01
N LYS A 193 7.59 3.73 -6.79
CA LYS A 193 6.86 2.46 -6.89
C LYS A 193 5.90 2.29 -5.72
N ILE A 194 5.06 1.27 -5.83
CA ILE A 194 4.10 0.85 -4.81
C ILE A 194 4.28 -0.64 -4.51
N GLY A 195 3.65 -1.13 -3.47
CA GLY A 195 3.72 -2.56 -3.13
C GLY A 195 3.02 -2.90 -1.83
N VAL A 196 3.31 -4.10 -1.33
CA VAL A 196 2.80 -4.62 -0.06
C VAL A 196 3.92 -4.86 0.94
N TRP A 197 3.56 -4.90 2.23
CA TRP A 197 4.49 -4.90 3.34
C TRP A 197 3.97 -5.74 4.50
N THR A 198 4.89 -6.40 5.21
CA THR A 198 4.62 -7.03 6.51
C THR A 198 5.75 -6.77 7.51
N LYS A 199 5.64 -7.35 8.71
CA LYS A 199 6.66 -7.23 9.76
C LYS A 199 6.95 -8.58 10.40
N ALA A 200 8.22 -8.80 10.74
CA ALA A 200 8.72 -9.93 11.52
C ALA A 200 8.26 -11.29 10.97
N ASP A 201 7.58 -12.08 11.78
CA ASP A 201 7.07 -13.41 11.47
C ASP A 201 5.62 -13.42 10.97
N SER A 202 5.08 -12.26 10.57
CA SER A 202 3.70 -12.17 10.07
C SER A 202 3.48 -13.07 8.87
N VAL A 203 2.57 -14.02 8.98
CA VAL A 203 2.01 -14.72 7.83
C VAL A 203 0.76 -13.98 7.40
N THR A 204 0.81 -13.37 6.21
CA THR A 204 -0.24 -12.50 5.70
C THR A 204 -0.57 -12.83 4.25
N LEU A 205 -1.85 -12.88 3.94
CA LEU A 205 -2.36 -13.01 2.57
C LEU A 205 -2.78 -11.63 2.05
N PHE A 206 -2.58 -11.42 0.74
CA PHE A 206 -2.95 -10.20 0.03
C PHE A 206 -3.70 -10.56 -1.24
N ASP A 207 -4.74 -9.77 -1.55
CA ASP A 207 -5.56 -9.91 -2.74
C ASP A 207 -6.12 -8.56 -3.17
N ASN A 208 -6.67 -8.47 -4.39
CA ASN A 208 -7.27 -7.26 -4.93
C ASN A 208 -6.39 -6.01 -4.69
N PHE A 209 -5.10 -6.10 -5.05
CA PHE A 209 -4.19 -4.99 -4.98
C PHE A 209 -4.56 -3.95 -6.04
N SER A 210 -5.05 -2.80 -5.61
CA SER A 210 -5.56 -1.74 -6.50
C SER A 210 -4.77 -0.46 -6.36
N TYR A 211 -4.60 0.27 -7.45
CA TYR A 211 -3.93 1.56 -7.46
C TYR A 211 -4.41 2.42 -8.63
N GLY A 212 -4.18 3.72 -8.53
CA GLY A 212 -4.47 4.67 -9.60
C GLY A 212 -3.77 6.00 -9.35
N SER A 213 -3.44 6.71 -10.44
CA SER A 213 -2.98 8.09 -10.38
C SER A 213 -4.15 9.04 -10.17
N LYS A 214 -3.87 10.21 -9.62
CA LYS A 214 -4.82 11.32 -9.48
C LYS A 214 -4.55 12.36 -10.54
#